data_3edb924792399013998c97297980c99f
#
_entry.id   3edb924792399013998c97297980c99f
#
_cell.length_a   1.000
_cell.length_b   1.000
_cell.length_c   1.000
_cell.angle_alpha   90.00
_cell.angle_beta   90.00
_cell.angle_gamma   90.00
#
_symmetry.space_group_name_H-M   'P 1'
#
loop_
_entity.id
_entity.type
_entity.pdbx_description
1 polymer ?
#
loop_
_entity_poly.entity_id
_entity_poly.type
_entity_poly.pdbx_seq_one_letter_code
_entity_poly.pdbx_strand_id
1 'polypeptide(L)'
;YYIQVLIYMKDWQKVVDESDSALVRFPDEIGFLEMANAGEYNLKNYDKVIRNCRTMIDKAPGDSATTVAALSTMGDMYHQLGDMKSAFKAYDMVLKIAPDYIPVLNNYAYYLSVEKKKLKKAYAMSKKTVEAEPDNATYLDTFGWILYLQGKALEAKPFFKHAMLYGGKESATILNHYATVLEALGESDLAKVYRQQAKNKEAQGLE
;
A
#
# COMPACT_ATOMS: atom_id res chain seq x y z
N TYR A 1 15.16 -20.36 -8.27
CA TYR A 1 16.06 -20.20 -7.11
C TYR A 1 17.04 -19.02 -7.26
N TYR A 2 17.78 -18.91 -8.38
CA TYR A 2 18.80 -17.86 -8.55
C TYR A 2 18.23 -16.45 -8.45
N ILE A 3 17.12 -16.15 -9.13
CA ILE A 3 16.46 -14.83 -9.09
C ILE A 3 16.00 -14.49 -7.66
N GLN A 4 15.52 -15.47 -6.88
CA GLN A 4 15.14 -15.26 -5.49
C GLN A 4 16.33 -14.84 -4.61
N VAL A 5 17.53 -15.38 -4.88
CA VAL A 5 18.76 -14.94 -4.22
C VAL A 5 19.10 -13.50 -4.57
N LEU A 6 18.93 -13.10 -5.83
CA LEU A 6 19.15 -11.72 -6.28
C LEU A 6 18.15 -10.76 -5.61
N ILE A 7 16.89 -11.17 -5.45
CA ILE A 7 15.87 -10.40 -4.70
C ILE A 7 16.31 -10.22 -3.25
N TYR A 8 16.78 -11.29 -2.60
CA TYR A 8 17.30 -11.21 -1.23
C TYR A 8 18.50 -10.28 -1.12
N MET A 9 19.40 -10.29 -2.11
CA MET A 9 20.57 -9.41 -2.21
C MET A 9 20.20 -7.97 -2.63
N LYS A 10 18.95 -7.72 -3.01
CA LYS A 10 18.46 -6.44 -3.55
C LYS A 10 19.18 -5.98 -4.81
N ASP A 11 19.72 -6.91 -5.63
CA ASP A 11 20.33 -6.60 -6.92
C ASP A 11 19.23 -6.49 -7.99
N TRP A 12 18.47 -5.40 -7.91
CA TRP A 12 17.22 -5.22 -8.64
C TRP A 12 17.41 -5.23 -10.16
N GLN A 13 18.52 -4.69 -10.68
CA GLN A 13 18.78 -4.73 -12.11
C GLN A 13 18.98 -6.17 -12.60
N LYS A 14 19.77 -6.98 -11.87
CA LYS A 14 19.93 -8.38 -12.25
C LYS A 14 18.65 -9.20 -12.07
N VAL A 15 17.81 -8.87 -11.08
CA VAL A 15 16.48 -9.50 -10.96
C VAL A 15 15.70 -9.31 -12.26
N VAL A 16 15.68 -8.09 -12.81
CA VAL A 16 14.99 -7.81 -14.08
C VAL A 16 15.64 -8.57 -15.24
N ASP A 17 16.97 -8.44 -15.42
CA ASP A 17 17.70 -9.03 -16.55
C ASP A 17 17.52 -10.56 -16.61
N GLU A 18 17.62 -11.23 -15.46
CA GLU A 18 17.45 -12.69 -15.37
C GLU A 18 15.99 -13.12 -15.54
N SER A 19 15.03 -12.33 -15.04
CA SER A 19 13.61 -12.61 -15.26
C SER A 19 13.23 -12.47 -16.73
N ASP A 20 13.70 -11.42 -17.40
CA ASP A 20 13.48 -11.21 -18.84
C ASP A 20 14.14 -12.34 -19.67
N SER A 21 15.36 -12.75 -19.31
CA SER A 21 16.04 -13.89 -19.94
C SER A 21 15.28 -15.20 -19.75
N ALA A 22 14.69 -15.40 -18.57
CA ALA A 22 13.85 -16.57 -18.28
C ALA A 22 12.55 -16.54 -19.10
N LEU A 23 11.91 -15.39 -19.26
CA LEU A 23 10.70 -15.22 -20.08
C LEU A 23 10.92 -15.51 -21.55
N VAL A 24 12.13 -15.28 -22.09
CA VAL A 24 12.46 -15.69 -23.46
C VAL A 24 12.41 -17.21 -23.61
N ARG A 25 12.82 -17.95 -22.58
CA ARG A 25 12.85 -19.44 -22.59
C ARG A 25 11.52 -20.05 -22.17
N PHE A 26 10.80 -19.38 -21.28
CA PHE A 26 9.57 -19.85 -20.66
C PHE A 26 8.50 -18.73 -20.72
N PRO A 27 8.02 -18.40 -21.93
CA PRO A 27 7.16 -17.22 -22.14
C PRO A 27 5.82 -17.28 -21.42
N ASP A 28 5.33 -18.47 -21.05
CA ASP A 28 4.04 -18.64 -20.38
C ASP A 28 4.15 -18.74 -18.86
N GLU A 29 5.36 -18.69 -18.31
CA GLU A 29 5.60 -18.80 -16.89
C GLU A 29 5.44 -17.41 -16.21
N ILE A 30 4.22 -17.16 -15.69
CA ILE A 30 3.85 -15.87 -15.06
C ILE A 30 4.75 -15.51 -13.87
N GLY A 31 5.28 -16.50 -13.14
CA GLY A 31 6.16 -16.27 -12.00
C GLY A 31 7.40 -15.43 -12.33
N PHE A 32 7.89 -15.47 -13.56
CA PHE A 32 9.00 -14.58 -13.98
C PHE A 32 8.55 -13.14 -14.18
N LEU A 33 7.29 -12.89 -14.58
CA LEU A 33 6.73 -11.53 -14.61
C LEU A 33 6.57 -10.96 -13.19
N GLU A 34 6.20 -11.77 -12.22
CA GLU A 34 6.13 -11.36 -10.81
C GLU A 34 7.52 -10.98 -10.27
N MET A 35 8.54 -11.80 -10.57
CA MET A 35 9.93 -11.49 -10.19
C MET A 35 10.45 -10.23 -10.88
N ALA A 36 10.18 -10.06 -12.18
CA ALA A 36 10.51 -8.83 -12.90
C ALA A 36 9.82 -7.62 -12.28
N ASN A 37 8.55 -7.73 -11.89
CA ASN A 37 7.81 -6.65 -11.23
C ASN A 37 8.45 -6.24 -9.90
N ALA A 38 8.99 -7.17 -9.12
CA ALA A 38 9.70 -6.84 -7.89
C ALA A 38 10.97 -5.99 -8.18
N GLY A 39 11.73 -6.34 -9.21
CA GLY A 39 12.88 -5.55 -9.66
C GLY A 39 12.47 -4.18 -10.20
N GLU A 40 11.52 -4.14 -11.14
CA GLU A 40 11.07 -2.90 -11.79
C GLU A 40 10.42 -1.92 -10.79
N TYR A 41 9.69 -2.41 -9.79
CA TYR A 41 9.15 -1.60 -8.71
C TYR A 41 10.26 -0.89 -7.92
N ASN A 42 11.29 -1.63 -7.51
CA ASN A 42 12.40 -1.07 -6.74
C ASN A 42 13.28 -0.12 -7.58
N LEU A 43 13.33 -0.32 -8.90
CA LEU A 43 13.95 0.60 -9.87
C LEU A 43 13.05 1.79 -10.23
N LYS A 44 11.84 1.86 -9.66
CA LYS A 44 10.81 2.89 -9.92
C LYS A 44 10.30 2.92 -11.37
N ASN A 45 10.41 1.82 -12.08
CA ASN A 45 9.93 1.65 -13.46
C ASN A 45 8.44 1.26 -13.49
N TYR A 46 7.58 2.06 -12.88
CA TYR A 46 6.17 1.74 -12.64
C TYR A 46 5.38 1.43 -13.90
N ASP A 47 5.69 2.10 -15.02
CA ASP A 47 5.06 1.80 -16.32
C ASP A 47 5.36 0.38 -16.82
N LYS A 48 6.56 -0.14 -16.53
CA LYS A 48 6.90 -1.51 -16.89
C LYS A 48 6.13 -2.52 -16.03
N VAL A 49 6.02 -2.25 -14.73
CA VAL A 49 5.19 -3.08 -13.83
C VAL A 49 3.75 -3.15 -14.34
N ILE A 50 3.15 -2.01 -14.74
CA ILE A 50 1.81 -1.97 -15.31
C ILE A 50 1.70 -2.82 -16.57
N ARG A 51 2.68 -2.75 -17.48
CA ARG A 51 2.70 -3.58 -18.70
C ARG A 51 2.78 -5.07 -18.37
N ASN A 52 3.66 -5.44 -17.47
CA ASN A 52 3.81 -6.83 -17.02
C ASN A 52 2.51 -7.36 -16.40
N CYS A 53 1.86 -6.56 -15.54
CA CYS A 53 0.57 -6.93 -14.95
C CYS A 53 -0.52 -7.17 -16.02
N ARG A 54 -0.57 -6.36 -17.08
CA ARG A 54 -1.49 -6.60 -18.21
C ARG A 54 -1.17 -7.94 -18.90
N THR A 55 0.11 -8.20 -19.17
CA THR A 55 0.55 -9.47 -19.75
C THR A 55 0.18 -10.66 -18.87
N MET A 56 0.28 -10.53 -17.52
CA MET A 56 -0.15 -11.58 -16.59
C MET A 56 -1.65 -11.88 -16.73
N ILE A 57 -2.49 -10.85 -16.82
CA ILE A 57 -3.94 -11.02 -17.00
C ILE A 57 -4.23 -11.70 -18.35
N ASP A 58 -3.56 -11.28 -19.42
CA ASP A 58 -3.76 -11.84 -20.76
C ASP A 58 -3.31 -13.32 -20.85
N LYS A 59 -2.27 -13.70 -20.10
CA LYS A 59 -1.75 -15.07 -20.06
C LYS A 59 -2.54 -16.02 -19.16
N ALA A 60 -3.32 -15.50 -18.22
CA ALA A 60 -4.15 -16.28 -17.30
C ALA A 60 -5.63 -15.94 -17.42
N PRO A 61 -6.24 -16.12 -18.60
CA PRO A 61 -7.63 -15.76 -18.80
C PRO A 61 -8.55 -16.60 -17.90
N GLY A 62 -9.39 -15.90 -17.13
CA GLY A 62 -10.30 -16.55 -16.16
C GLY A 62 -9.71 -16.88 -14.80
N ASP A 63 -8.42 -16.68 -14.59
CA ASP A 63 -7.83 -16.77 -13.25
C ASP A 63 -8.09 -15.47 -12.47
N SER A 64 -9.06 -15.55 -11.59
CA SER A 64 -9.46 -14.42 -10.75
C SER A 64 -8.36 -14.01 -9.76
N ALA A 65 -7.55 -14.96 -9.28
CA ALA A 65 -6.49 -14.65 -8.32
C ALA A 65 -5.38 -13.82 -8.97
N THR A 66 -4.88 -14.25 -10.12
CA THR A 66 -3.91 -13.50 -10.93
C THR A 66 -4.47 -12.15 -11.34
N THR A 67 -5.74 -12.09 -11.78
CA THR A 67 -6.38 -10.83 -12.18
C THR A 67 -6.48 -9.85 -11.01
N VAL A 68 -6.89 -10.29 -9.82
CA VAL A 68 -6.99 -9.46 -8.62
C VAL A 68 -5.62 -8.94 -8.20
N ALA A 69 -4.60 -9.81 -8.16
CA ALA A 69 -3.24 -9.42 -7.79
C ALA A 69 -2.66 -8.40 -8.78
N ALA A 70 -2.77 -8.65 -10.08
CA ALA A 70 -2.28 -7.76 -11.12
C ALA A 70 -3.00 -6.40 -11.12
N LEU A 71 -4.33 -6.36 -11.01
CA LEU A 71 -5.09 -5.11 -10.93
C LEU A 71 -4.79 -4.32 -9.65
N SER A 72 -4.58 -5.00 -8.51
CA SER A 72 -4.16 -4.37 -7.26
C SER A 72 -2.81 -3.67 -7.45
N THR A 73 -1.82 -4.38 -7.97
CA THR A 73 -0.49 -3.84 -8.27
C THR A 73 -0.57 -2.67 -9.26
N MET A 74 -1.37 -2.79 -10.34
CA MET A 74 -1.58 -1.67 -11.28
C MET A 74 -2.16 -0.44 -10.59
N GLY A 75 -3.10 -0.62 -9.66
CA GLY A 75 -3.67 0.47 -8.87
C GLY A 75 -2.61 1.21 -8.08
N ASP A 76 -1.73 0.49 -7.40
CA ASP A 76 -0.61 1.05 -6.64
C ASP A 76 0.38 1.78 -7.56
N MET A 77 0.71 1.20 -8.73
CA MET A 77 1.62 1.83 -9.69
C MET A 77 1.05 3.10 -10.31
N TYR A 78 -0.25 3.12 -10.66
CA TYR A 78 -0.91 4.34 -11.11
C TYR A 78 -0.89 5.43 -10.04
N HIS A 79 -1.05 5.05 -8.76
CA HIS A 79 -0.90 6.01 -7.66
C HIS A 79 0.53 6.59 -7.63
N GLN A 80 1.57 5.74 -7.73
CA GLN A 80 2.96 6.20 -7.76
C GLN A 80 3.26 7.17 -8.93
N LEU A 81 2.57 6.98 -10.06
CA LEU A 81 2.64 7.87 -11.23
C LEU A 81 1.76 9.13 -11.10
N GLY A 82 0.98 9.28 -10.03
CA GLY A 82 0.05 10.39 -9.83
C GLY A 82 -1.26 10.26 -10.64
N ASP A 83 -1.48 9.16 -11.36
CA ASP A 83 -2.72 8.90 -12.09
C ASP A 83 -3.79 8.30 -11.18
N MET A 84 -4.35 9.15 -10.32
CA MET A 84 -5.40 8.74 -9.37
C MET A 84 -6.65 8.18 -10.05
N LYS A 85 -6.97 8.64 -11.27
CA LYS A 85 -8.14 8.17 -12.01
C LYS A 85 -7.98 6.70 -12.40
N SER A 86 -6.83 6.34 -12.96
CA SER A 86 -6.53 4.95 -13.33
C SER A 86 -6.34 4.07 -12.10
N ALA A 87 -5.74 4.58 -11.02
CA ALA A 87 -5.62 3.88 -9.74
C ALA A 87 -7.00 3.47 -9.19
N PHE A 88 -7.92 4.41 -9.08
CA PHE A 88 -9.27 4.12 -8.59
C PHE A 88 -10.06 3.19 -9.50
N LYS A 89 -9.87 3.29 -10.83
CA LYS A 89 -10.48 2.36 -11.78
C LYS A 89 -9.98 0.93 -11.58
N ALA A 90 -8.68 0.75 -11.38
CA ALA A 90 -8.09 -0.57 -11.12
C ALA A 90 -8.64 -1.17 -9.81
N TYR A 91 -8.69 -0.39 -8.73
CA TYR A 91 -9.28 -0.84 -7.46
C TYR A 91 -10.77 -1.14 -7.54
N ASP A 92 -11.55 -0.34 -8.29
CA ASP A 92 -12.96 -0.65 -8.53
C ASP A 92 -13.13 -1.98 -9.28
N MET A 93 -12.20 -2.33 -10.18
CA MET A 93 -12.20 -3.63 -10.87
C MET A 93 -11.86 -4.77 -9.92
N VAL A 94 -10.87 -4.62 -9.04
CA VAL A 94 -10.56 -5.59 -7.99
C VAL A 94 -11.78 -5.85 -7.12
N LEU A 95 -12.43 -4.79 -6.61
CA LEU A 95 -13.56 -4.91 -5.70
C LEU A 95 -14.84 -5.43 -6.36
N LYS A 96 -14.93 -5.45 -7.70
CA LYS A 96 -15.99 -6.18 -8.41
C LYS A 96 -15.78 -7.68 -8.42
N ILE A 97 -14.51 -8.14 -8.45
CA ILE A 97 -14.14 -9.56 -8.45
C ILE A 97 -14.08 -10.09 -7.01
N ALA A 98 -13.44 -9.34 -6.13
CA ALA A 98 -13.20 -9.66 -4.74
C ALA A 98 -13.61 -8.48 -3.82
N PRO A 99 -14.91 -8.36 -3.45
CA PRO A 99 -15.44 -7.20 -2.71
C PRO A 99 -14.82 -6.96 -1.34
N ASP A 100 -14.23 -7.99 -0.74
CA ASP A 100 -13.62 -7.94 0.59
C ASP A 100 -12.09 -8.15 0.54
N TYR A 101 -11.45 -7.80 -0.60
CA TYR A 101 -10.00 -7.87 -0.73
C TYR A 101 -9.35 -6.77 0.11
N ILE A 102 -8.92 -7.15 1.30
CA ILE A 102 -8.48 -6.25 2.38
C ILE A 102 -7.38 -5.27 1.96
N PRO A 103 -6.29 -5.69 1.25
CA PRO A 103 -5.24 -4.75 0.84
C PRO A 103 -5.77 -3.60 -0.01
N VAL A 104 -6.63 -3.88 -0.99
CA VAL A 104 -7.21 -2.84 -1.85
C VAL A 104 -8.21 -1.98 -1.09
N LEU A 105 -9.01 -2.54 -0.18
CA LEU A 105 -9.91 -1.75 0.67
C LEU A 105 -9.12 -0.71 1.46
N ASN A 106 -7.96 -1.09 2.03
CA ASN A 106 -7.11 -0.17 2.77
C ASN A 106 -6.50 0.91 1.86
N ASN A 107 -5.82 0.50 0.79
CA ASN A 107 -5.11 1.45 -0.10
C ASN A 107 -6.08 2.44 -0.74
N TYR A 108 -7.22 1.94 -1.21
CA TYR A 108 -8.26 2.79 -1.79
C TYR A 108 -8.82 3.79 -0.75
N ALA A 109 -9.12 3.31 0.47
CA ALA A 109 -9.60 4.18 1.54
C ALA A 109 -8.57 5.26 1.88
N TYR A 110 -7.30 4.88 2.01
CA TYR A 110 -6.22 5.82 2.28
C TYR A 110 -6.11 6.88 1.19
N TYR A 111 -6.04 6.51 -0.08
CA TYR A 111 -5.90 7.46 -1.18
C TYR A 111 -7.13 8.37 -1.35
N LEU A 112 -8.34 7.88 -1.12
CA LEU A 112 -9.53 8.73 -1.05
C LEU A 112 -9.43 9.75 0.09
N SER A 113 -8.84 9.38 1.21
CA SER A 113 -8.67 10.26 2.35
C SER A 113 -7.64 11.36 2.09
N VAL A 114 -6.51 11.01 1.47
CA VAL A 114 -5.47 11.98 1.06
C VAL A 114 -6.05 13.01 0.09
N GLU A 115 -6.84 12.57 -0.88
CA GLU A 115 -7.56 13.46 -1.81
C GLU A 115 -8.71 14.23 -1.14
N LYS A 116 -9.01 13.97 0.13
CA LYS A 116 -10.17 14.51 0.89
C LYS A 116 -11.50 14.31 0.14
N LYS A 117 -11.57 13.24 -0.65
CA LYS A 117 -12.75 12.88 -1.46
C LYS A 117 -13.47 11.68 -0.87
N LYS A 118 -14.80 11.69 -0.93
CA LYS A 118 -15.63 10.53 -0.59
C LYS A 118 -15.29 9.92 0.80
N LEU A 119 -14.99 10.73 1.81
CA LEU A 119 -14.59 10.26 3.15
C LEU A 119 -15.57 9.26 3.78
N LYS A 120 -16.88 9.31 3.42
CA LYS A 120 -17.85 8.29 3.85
C LYS A 120 -17.55 6.91 3.23
N LYS A 121 -17.18 6.87 1.93
CA LYS A 121 -16.76 5.61 1.26
C LYS A 121 -15.46 5.11 1.86
N ALA A 122 -14.47 5.99 2.05
CA ALA A 122 -13.19 5.67 2.67
C ALA A 122 -13.38 5.06 4.08
N TYR A 123 -14.23 5.67 4.90
CA TYR A 123 -14.57 5.16 6.23
C TYR A 123 -15.16 3.74 6.18
N ALA A 124 -16.16 3.51 5.31
CA ALA A 124 -16.80 2.20 5.21
C ALA A 124 -15.82 1.09 4.77
N MET A 125 -14.89 1.42 3.87
CA MET A 125 -13.86 0.48 3.40
C MET A 125 -12.83 0.21 4.50
N SER A 126 -12.28 1.26 5.13
CA SER A 126 -11.28 1.12 6.18
C SER A 126 -11.84 0.48 7.45
N LYS A 127 -13.15 0.65 7.73
CA LYS A 127 -13.80 -0.07 8.82
C LYS A 127 -13.71 -1.59 8.63
N LYS A 128 -13.94 -2.09 7.42
CA LYS A 128 -13.79 -3.52 7.11
C LYS A 128 -12.36 -4.01 7.35
N THR A 129 -11.35 -3.18 7.06
CA THR A 129 -9.94 -3.58 7.23
C THR A 129 -9.57 -3.76 8.70
N VAL A 130 -9.98 -2.85 9.58
CA VAL A 130 -9.73 -2.98 11.03
C VAL A 130 -10.59 -4.04 11.71
N GLU A 131 -11.76 -4.38 11.14
CA GLU A 131 -12.58 -5.51 11.60
C GLU A 131 -11.96 -6.86 11.20
N ALA A 132 -11.31 -6.94 10.04
CA ALA A 132 -10.64 -8.15 9.56
C ALA A 132 -9.29 -8.39 10.25
N GLU A 133 -8.51 -7.34 10.44
CA GLU A 133 -7.17 -7.38 11.04
C GLU A 133 -7.03 -6.28 12.10
N PRO A 134 -7.58 -6.49 13.31
CA PRO A 134 -7.69 -5.45 14.32
C PRO A 134 -6.34 -4.98 14.88
N ASP A 135 -5.28 -5.75 14.73
CA ASP A 135 -3.94 -5.47 15.23
C ASP A 135 -2.97 -5.01 14.12
N ASN A 136 -3.47 -4.80 12.90
CA ASN A 136 -2.63 -4.31 11.81
C ASN A 136 -2.43 -2.79 11.92
N ALA A 137 -1.19 -2.37 12.24
CA ALA A 137 -0.86 -0.96 12.47
C ALA A 137 -1.19 -0.05 11.28
N THR A 138 -1.00 -0.52 10.04
CA THR A 138 -1.31 0.24 8.82
C THR A 138 -2.81 0.47 8.66
N TYR A 139 -3.62 -0.55 8.97
CA TYR A 139 -5.09 -0.42 8.89
C TYR A 139 -5.64 0.45 10.00
N LEU A 140 -5.08 0.33 11.21
CA LEU A 140 -5.41 1.20 12.34
C LEU A 140 -5.07 2.66 12.03
N ASP A 141 -3.93 2.92 11.41
CA ASP A 141 -3.52 4.27 10.97
C ASP A 141 -4.51 4.83 9.95
N THR A 142 -4.78 4.09 8.87
CA THR A 142 -5.72 4.53 7.83
C THR A 142 -7.09 4.86 8.40
N PHE A 143 -7.62 4.02 9.30
CA PHE A 143 -8.92 4.25 9.92
C PHE A 143 -8.92 5.45 10.85
N GLY A 144 -7.90 5.55 11.70
CA GLY A 144 -7.71 6.70 12.59
C GLY A 144 -7.53 8.01 11.83
N TRP A 145 -6.77 7.99 10.73
CA TRP A 145 -6.58 9.15 9.87
C TRP A 145 -7.88 9.62 9.22
N ILE A 146 -8.70 8.69 8.71
CA ILE A 146 -10.01 9.00 8.14
C ILE A 146 -10.95 9.60 9.20
N LEU A 147 -10.95 9.06 10.42
CA LEU A 147 -11.72 9.65 11.54
C LEU A 147 -11.26 11.09 11.83
N TYR A 148 -9.95 11.32 11.90
CA TYR A 148 -9.41 12.66 12.09
C TYR A 148 -9.86 13.63 10.98
N LEU A 149 -9.78 13.23 9.72
CA LEU A 149 -10.23 14.04 8.58
C LEU A 149 -11.75 14.31 8.58
N GLN A 150 -12.53 13.49 9.26
CA GLN A 150 -13.96 13.72 9.51
C GLN A 150 -14.22 14.65 10.72
N GLY A 151 -13.17 15.23 11.33
CA GLY A 151 -13.29 16.07 12.52
C GLY A 151 -13.44 15.32 13.84
N LYS A 152 -13.19 14.02 13.85
CA LYS A 152 -13.39 13.11 14.99
C LYS A 152 -12.05 12.72 15.65
N ALA A 153 -11.22 13.73 15.97
CA ALA A 153 -9.88 13.50 16.52
C ALA A 153 -9.90 12.66 17.82
N LEU A 154 -10.91 12.86 18.68
CA LEU A 154 -11.04 12.09 19.93
C LEU A 154 -11.34 10.61 19.66
N GLU A 155 -12.16 10.31 18.64
CA GLU A 155 -12.43 8.93 18.22
C GLU A 155 -11.22 8.29 17.52
N ALA A 156 -10.38 9.09 16.81
CA ALA A 156 -9.18 8.63 16.12
C ALA A 156 -8.07 8.17 17.08
N LYS A 157 -7.88 8.88 18.19
CA LYS A 157 -6.76 8.67 19.13
C LYS A 157 -6.58 7.22 19.60
N PRO A 158 -7.62 6.46 19.99
CA PRO A 158 -7.47 5.07 20.39
C PRO A 158 -6.84 4.17 19.33
N PHE A 159 -7.18 4.38 18.05
CA PHE A 159 -6.64 3.59 16.94
C PHE A 159 -5.14 3.83 16.75
N PHE A 160 -4.68 5.08 16.81
CA PHE A 160 -3.25 5.38 16.80
C PHE A 160 -2.53 4.81 18.02
N LYS A 161 -3.12 4.93 19.21
CA LYS A 161 -2.56 4.33 20.42
C LYS A 161 -2.41 2.82 20.28
N HIS A 162 -3.39 2.17 19.67
CA HIS A 162 -3.35 0.73 19.39
C HIS A 162 -2.26 0.41 18.34
N ALA A 163 -2.18 1.17 17.24
CA ALA A 163 -1.14 1.01 16.23
C ALA A 163 0.28 1.07 16.84
N MET A 164 0.52 1.94 17.84
CA MET A 164 1.81 2.01 18.53
C MET A 164 2.20 0.72 19.26
N LEU A 165 1.25 -0.14 19.61
CA LEU A 165 1.52 -1.44 20.25
C LEU A 165 1.91 -2.51 19.22
N TYR A 166 1.49 -2.36 17.96
CA TYR A 166 1.61 -3.36 16.90
C TYR A 166 2.52 -2.93 15.75
N GLY A 167 3.57 -2.20 16.04
CA GLY A 167 4.61 -1.84 15.07
C GLY A 167 4.47 -0.45 14.46
N GLY A 168 3.43 0.31 14.79
CA GLY A 168 3.26 1.68 14.28
C GLY A 168 4.41 2.63 14.61
N LYS A 169 5.21 2.33 15.63
CA LYS A 169 6.43 3.08 15.99
C LYS A 169 7.55 2.96 14.96
N GLU A 170 7.48 1.97 14.09
CA GLU A 170 8.49 1.76 13.06
C GLU A 170 8.19 2.58 11.77
N SER A 171 6.99 3.14 11.63
CA SER A 171 6.57 3.96 10.50
C SER A 171 6.57 5.45 10.82
N ALA A 172 7.37 6.22 10.09
CA ALA A 172 7.39 7.68 10.19
C ALA A 172 6.01 8.30 9.87
N THR A 173 5.29 7.73 8.90
CA THR A 173 3.94 8.17 8.51
C THR A 173 2.96 8.03 9.66
N ILE A 174 2.90 6.86 10.31
CA ILE A 174 1.97 6.60 11.44
C ILE A 174 2.29 7.51 12.62
N LEU A 175 3.58 7.69 12.93
CA LEU A 175 4.03 8.61 13.99
C LEU A 175 3.59 10.06 13.69
N ASN A 176 3.73 10.54 12.44
CA ASN A 176 3.31 11.87 12.03
C ASN A 176 1.80 12.06 12.07
N HIS A 177 1.01 11.07 11.63
CA HIS A 177 -0.44 11.10 11.73
C HIS A 177 -0.88 11.17 13.19
N TYR A 178 -0.30 10.33 14.06
CA TYR A 178 -0.63 10.36 15.48
C TYR A 178 -0.29 11.70 16.13
N ALA A 179 0.89 12.25 15.84
CA ALA A 179 1.26 13.57 16.33
C ALA A 179 0.26 14.66 15.90
N THR A 180 -0.22 14.60 14.66
CA THR A 180 -1.23 15.53 14.14
C THR A 180 -2.55 15.42 14.90
N VAL A 181 -3.00 14.19 15.20
CA VAL A 181 -4.21 13.98 16.02
C VAL A 181 -4.04 14.50 17.44
N LEU A 182 -2.88 14.27 18.06
CA LEU A 182 -2.56 14.78 19.40
C LEU A 182 -2.53 16.31 19.45
N GLU A 183 -1.95 16.96 18.45
CA GLU A 183 -1.98 18.43 18.33
C GLU A 183 -3.42 18.96 18.25
N ALA A 184 -4.28 18.34 17.46
CA ALA A 184 -5.68 18.72 17.34
C ALA A 184 -6.45 18.54 18.66
N LEU A 185 -5.97 17.69 19.57
CA LEU A 185 -6.53 17.47 20.91
C LEU A 185 -5.86 18.34 21.99
N GLY A 186 -4.90 19.21 21.63
CA GLY A 186 -4.18 20.06 22.59
C GLY A 186 -3.05 19.34 23.36
N GLU A 187 -2.72 18.11 22.99
CA GLU A 187 -1.66 17.31 23.63
C GLU A 187 -0.29 17.58 23.00
N SER A 188 0.09 18.86 22.94
CA SER A 188 1.22 19.35 22.14
C SER A 188 2.58 18.76 22.56
N ASP A 189 2.80 18.49 23.84
CA ASP A 189 4.08 17.94 24.29
C ASP A 189 4.27 16.50 23.84
N LEU A 190 3.21 15.70 23.92
CA LEU A 190 3.24 14.34 23.41
C LEU A 190 3.35 14.29 21.88
N ALA A 191 2.69 15.22 21.19
CA ALA A 191 2.81 15.37 19.74
C ALA A 191 4.25 15.65 19.30
N LYS A 192 4.97 16.54 20.01
CA LYS A 192 6.40 16.82 19.74
C LYS A 192 7.27 15.56 19.85
N VAL A 193 6.98 14.71 20.84
CA VAL A 193 7.73 13.45 21.02
C VAL A 193 7.56 12.54 19.80
N TYR A 194 6.30 12.34 19.33
CA TYR A 194 6.05 11.49 18.16
C TYR A 194 6.60 12.10 16.86
N ARG A 195 6.54 13.43 16.69
CA ARG A 195 7.18 14.10 15.55
C ARG A 195 8.69 13.93 15.54
N GLN A 196 9.34 14.00 16.71
CA GLN A 196 10.79 13.76 16.79
C GLN A 196 11.13 12.29 16.45
N GLN A 197 10.32 11.33 16.90
CA GLN A 197 10.50 9.92 16.54
C GLN A 197 10.34 9.71 15.04
N ALA A 198 9.31 10.34 14.40
CA ALA A 198 9.12 10.29 12.95
C ALA A 198 10.34 10.80 12.18
N LYS A 199 10.86 11.97 12.54
CA LYS A 199 12.09 12.53 11.94
C LYS A 199 13.30 11.59 12.05
N ASN A 200 13.44 10.91 13.19
CA ASN A 200 14.52 9.96 13.39
C ASN A 200 14.38 8.73 12.46
N LYS A 201 13.14 8.28 12.20
CA LYS A 201 12.86 7.17 11.27
C LYS A 201 13.12 7.59 9.82
N GLU A 202 12.68 8.78 9.40
CA GLU A 202 12.95 9.35 8.09
C GLU A 202 14.46 9.45 7.82
N ALA A 203 15.23 9.90 8.82
CA ALA A 203 16.70 9.99 8.73
C ALA A 203 17.39 8.62 8.59
N GLN A 204 16.75 7.54 9.03
CA GLN A 204 17.24 6.15 8.88
C GLN A 204 16.78 5.50 7.55
N GLY A 205 16.03 6.21 6.71
CA GLY A 205 15.46 5.68 5.48
C GLY A 205 14.34 4.64 5.73
N LEU A 206 13.70 4.69 6.88
CA LEU A 206 12.58 3.84 7.27
C LEU A 206 11.29 4.67 7.09
N GLU A 207 10.61 4.47 5.96
CA GLU A 207 9.29 5.08 5.67
C GLU A 207 8.13 4.20 6.12
#